data_b077720e07a614796aef9d202c5a3955
#
_entry.id   b077720e07a614796aef9d202c5a3955
#
_cell.length_a   1.000
_cell.length_b   1.000
_cell.length_c   1.000
_cell.angle_alpha   90.00
_cell.angle_beta   90.00
_cell.angle_gamma   90.00
#
_symmetry.space_group_name_H-M   'P 1'
#
loop_
_entity.id
_entity.type
_entity.pdbx_description
1 polymer ?
#
loop_
_entity_poly.entity_id
_entity_poly.type
_entity_poly.pdbx_seq_one_letter_code
_entity_poly.pdbx_strand_id
1 'polypeptide(L)'
;MEPNRVANQLAEVAFRIREMRGICGFDEAEMALRTDTTPEQYRTYEAGMADLPFSFIHKCALAFGVGITDLLEGHSAHLSSYTVTRKGQGQQTAKEPGIEISNLAPLFRNKLAEPYYVRYAYDEAQQHRPIHLTTHSGQECDIVLSGQLKVQVGDHTEILSEGDSILYNSSAPHGMIAVGGQECVFCAVVISGEKIDEPLIRQSIVQARTSEDYVVKPFINAVEDEHGALQSLTFPNADKFNFAFDCVDAIAAKTPDKLAMVHLDHNKTERRFTFGEMSRESNRAANYFQTLGIKRGDRVMLVLKRHYQFWPAILALHKIGAIAIPATNQLQEHDFPYRFNAAGVSAILCTADGNTARQVELAESDSPTLVTKILVGGSREGWYDYDQEVQRFRSRYERGPDAPCGEDLMLMFFTSGTTGYPKIAAHNYKYALGHYVTARYWHCVHSDGLHFTISETSDTGWAKSMWGKLYGQWLCEGAVFTYDFDRFDAADILPLFAKYHITTFCAPPTMYRMLIKQDLSKYDLSSIQHATPAGEALNP
;
A
#
# COMPACT_ATOMS: atom_id res chain seq x y z
N MET A 1 -14.37 19.04 -24.11
CA MET A 1 -15.04 18.03 -23.26
C MET A 1 -16.43 17.83 -23.82
N GLU A 2 -16.79 16.62 -24.19
CA GLU A 2 -18.10 16.33 -24.79
C GLU A 2 -19.20 16.52 -23.75
N PRO A 3 -20.29 17.26 -24.07
CA PRO A 3 -21.40 17.54 -23.15
C PRO A 3 -22.06 16.28 -22.58
N ASN A 4 -22.01 15.18 -23.30
CA ASN A 4 -22.61 13.89 -22.91
C ASN A 4 -21.87 13.19 -21.73
N ARG A 5 -20.60 13.43 -21.53
CA ARG A 5 -19.80 12.77 -20.48
C ARG A 5 -20.08 13.35 -19.09
N VAL A 6 -20.28 14.67 -19.00
CA VAL A 6 -20.59 15.35 -17.74
C VAL A 6 -22.03 15.00 -17.29
N ALA A 7 -22.97 14.97 -18.20
CA ALA A 7 -24.35 14.58 -17.89
C ALA A 7 -24.46 13.14 -17.38
N ASN A 8 -23.69 12.21 -17.95
CA ASN A 8 -23.64 10.83 -17.47
C ASN A 8 -23.02 10.72 -16.07
N GLN A 9 -21.96 11.49 -15.76
CA GLN A 9 -21.35 11.49 -14.43
C GLN A 9 -22.28 12.05 -13.35
N LEU A 10 -23.02 13.12 -13.65
CA LEU A 10 -24.02 13.70 -12.74
C LEU A 10 -25.16 12.71 -12.46
N ALA A 11 -25.64 12.02 -13.49
CA ALA A 11 -26.67 10.99 -13.34
C ALA A 11 -26.19 9.82 -12.46
N GLU A 12 -24.92 9.43 -12.55
CA GLU A 12 -24.33 8.40 -11.70
C GLU A 12 -24.24 8.83 -10.22
N VAL A 13 -23.86 10.08 -9.96
CA VAL A 13 -23.82 10.62 -8.58
C VAL A 13 -25.23 10.69 -8.00
N ALA A 14 -26.19 11.19 -8.75
CA ALA A 14 -27.61 11.26 -8.36
C ALA A 14 -28.17 9.86 -8.06
N PHE A 15 -27.86 8.88 -8.90
CA PHE A 15 -28.24 7.48 -8.68
C PHE A 15 -27.66 6.93 -7.37
N ARG A 16 -26.38 7.17 -7.07
CA ARG A 16 -25.73 6.74 -5.81
C ARG A 16 -26.37 7.38 -4.59
N ILE A 17 -26.73 8.67 -4.67
CA ILE A 17 -27.43 9.37 -3.58
C ILE A 17 -28.77 8.69 -3.31
N ARG A 18 -29.54 8.35 -4.34
CA ARG A 18 -30.83 7.64 -4.22
C ARG A 18 -30.67 6.28 -3.56
N GLU A 19 -29.70 5.50 -4.02
CA GLU A 19 -29.43 4.17 -3.47
C GLU A 19 -29.00 4.24 -2.00
N MET A 20 -28.11 5.16 -1.67
CA MET A 20 -27.65 5.36 -0.28
C MET A 20 -28.80 5.80 0.63
N ARG A 21 -29.70 6.66 0.16
CA ARG A 21 -30.92 7.02 0.90
C ARG A 21 -31.78 5.78 1.20
N GLY A 22 -31.99 4.94 0.20
CA GLY A 22 -32.73 3.68 0.36
C GLY A 22 -32.07 2.73 1.35
N ILE A 23 -30.75 2.57 1.30
CA ILE A 23 -29.96 1.72 2.21
C ILE A 23 -30.04 2.25 3.66
N CYS A 24 -29.93 3.57 3.86
CA CYS A 24 -30.01 4.20 5.17
C CYS A 24 -31.46 4.30 5.71
N GLY A 25 -32.46 3.98 4.89
CA GLY A 25 -33.87 4.01 5.28
C GLY A 25 -34.45 5.41 5.43
N PHE A 26 -33.81 6.44 4.88
CA PHE A 26 -34.29 7.82 4.92
C PHE A 26 -35.37 8.05 3.85
N ASP A 27 -36.38 8.86 4.18
CA ASP A 27 -37.31 9.36 3.18
C ASP A 27 -36.80 10.68 2.54
N GLU A 28 -37.46 11.11 1.44
CA GLU A 28 -37.06 12.32 0.71
C GLU A 28 -37.22 13.60 1.54
N ALA A 29 -38.20 13.66 2.44
CA ALA A 29 -38.44 14.83 3.28
C ALA A 29 -37.37 14.95 4.37
N GLU A 30 -36.96 13.82 4.96
CA GLU A 30 -35.87 13.75 5.92
C GLU A 30 -34.53 14.15 5.26
N MET A 31 -34.25 13.65 4.06
CA MET A 31 -33.03 14.03 3.34
C MET A 31 -33.03 15.48 2.91
N ALA A 32 -34.17 16.04 2.50
CA ALA A 32 -34.29 17.46 2.20
C ALA A 32 -33.94 18.33 3.41
N LEU A 33 -34.40 17.95 4.61
CA LEU A 33 -34.03 18.62 5.87
C LEU A 33 -32.54 18.52 6.16
N ARG A 34 -31.94 17.33 6.01
CA ARG A 34 -30.50 17.07 6.28
C ARG A 34 -29.57 17.77 5.29
N THR A 35 -30.06 18.08 4.10
CA THR A 35 -29.30 18.74 3.04
C THR A 35 -29.58 20.23 2.89
N ASP A 36 -30.45 20.82 3.75
CA ASP A 36 -30.94 22.20 3.69
C ASP A 36 -31.52 22.54 2.32
N THR A 37 -32.35 21.65 1.79
CA THR A 37 -33.09 21.83 0.52
C THR A 37 -34.59 21.71 0.76
N THR A 38 -35.39 22.16 -0.22
CA THR A 38 -36.80 21.81 -0.21
C THR A 38 -37.01 20.38 -0.75
N PRO A 39 -38.08 19.67 -0.36
CA PRO A 39 -38.35 18.33 -0.90
C PRO A 39 -38.44 18.30 -2.46
N GLU A 40 -38.84 19.36 -3.09
CA GLU A 40 -38.87 19.48 -4.54
C GLU A 40 -37.46 19.61 -5.14
N GLN A 41 -36.62 20.45 -4.51
CA GLN A 41 -35.23 20.59 -4.92
C GLN A 41 -34.45 19.27 -4.70
N TYR A 42 -34.70 18.61 -3.57
CA TYR A 42 -34.06 17.32 -3.29
C TYR A 42 -34.41 16.27 -4.36
N ARG A 43 -35.70 16.14 -4.71
CA ARG A 43 -36.15 15.23 -5.78
C ARG A 43 -35.52 15.57 -7.13
N THR A 44 -35.40 16.86 -7.46
CA THR A 44 -34.79 17.31 -8.71
C THR A 44 -33.32 16.93 -8.79
N TYR A 45 -32.60 17.10 -7.69
CA TYR A 45 -31.19 16.68 -7.57
C TYR A 45 -31.03 15.14 -7.62
N GLU A 46 -31.82 14.42 -6.85
CA GLU A 46 -31.78 12.96 -6.81
C GLU A 46 -32.22 12.31 -8.14
N ALA A 47 -33.05 12.99 -8.91
CA ALA A 47 -33.41 12.55 -10.26
C ALA A 47 -32.34 12.86 -11.33
N GLY A 48 -31.27 13.58 -10.98
CA GLY A 48 -30.25 14.01 -11.93
C GLY A 48 -30.76 15.04 -12.97
N MET A 49 -31.85 15.75 -12.65
CA MET A 49 -32.49 16.74 -13.54
C MET A 49 -31.91 18.16 -13.40
N ALA A 50 -30.95 18.35 -12.49
CA ALA A 50 -30.25 19.62 -12.31
C ALA A 50 -28.79 19.33 -11.88
N ASP A 51 -27.95 20.35 -12.07
CA ASP A 51 -26.57 20.30 -11.57
C ASP A 51 -26.54 20.10 -10.05
N LEU A 52 -25.71 19.20 -9.57
CA LEU A 52 -25.55 18.88 -8.16
C LEU A 52 -24.50 19.79 -7.53
N PRO A 53 -24.90 20.77 -6.68
CA PRO A 53 -23.91 21.59 -5.97
C PRO A 53 -23.01 20.76 -5.08
N PHE A 54 -21.72 21.08 -5.02
CA PHE A 54 -20.77 20.39 -4.16
C PHE A 54 -21.25 20.35 -2.69
N SER A 55 -21.84 21.44 -2.20
CA SER A 55 -22.41 21.53 -0.85
C SER A 55 -23.55 20.53 -0.62
N PHE A 56 -24.38 20.27 -1.63
CA PHE A 56 -25.44 19.26 -1.55
C PHE A 56 -24.86 17.85 -1.47
N ILE A 57 -23.91 17.52 -2.34
CA ILE A 57 -23.24 16.19 -2.32
C ILE A 57 -22.53 15.97 -0.99
N HIS A 58 -21.85 17.01 -0.46
CA HIS A 58 -21.18 16.94 0.84
C HIS A 58 -22.16 16.69 2.01
N LYS A 59 -23.32 17.36 2.02
CA LYS A 59 -24.34 17.13 3.04
C LYS A 59 -24.98 15.75 2.93
N CYS A 60 -25.19 15.24 1.71
CA CYS A 60 -25.60 13.85 1.50
C CYS A 60 -24.55 12.87 2.06
N ALA A 61 -23.26 13.09 1.81
CA ALA A 61 -22.19 12.26 2.34
C ALA A 61 -22.20 12.24 3.88
N LEU A 62 -22.35 13.40 4.51
CA LEU A 62 -22.47 13.50 5.99
C LEU A 62 -23.71 12.78 6.51
N ALA A 63 -24.87 12.95 5.84
CA ALA A 63 -26.12 12.29 6.24
C ALA A 63 -26.03 10.76 6.17
N PHE A 64 -25.31 10.22 5.19
CA PHE A 64 -25.10 8.79 4.99
C PHE A 64 -23.92 8.24 5.80
N GLY A 65 -23.08 9.09 6.41
CA GLY A 65 -21.87 8.67 7.13
C GLY A 65 -20.75 8.12 6.23
N VAL A 66 -20.65 8.64 4.98
CA VAL A 66 -19.67 8.21 3.98
C VAL A 66 -18.78 9.39 3.55
N GLY A 67 -17.64 9.10 2.90
CA GLY A 67 -16.80 10.14 2.32
C GLY A 67 -17.46 10.79 1.08
N ILE A 68 -17.19 12.07 0.84
CA ILE A 68 -17.71 12.75 -0.37
C ILE A 68 -17.19 12.09 -1.66
N THR A 69 -15.96 11.59 -1.64
CA THR A 69 -15.34 10.82 -2.72
C THR A 69 -16.11 9.54 -3.02
N ASP A 70 -16.71 8.91 -2.01
CA ASP A 70 -17.53 7.71 -2.16
C ASP A 70 -18.78 7.98 -3.02
N LEU A 71 -19.39 9.14 -2.84
CA LEU A 71 -20.52 9.56 -3.68
C LEU A 71 -20.07 10.00 -5.07
N LEU A 72 -18.98 10.75 -5.18
CA LEU A 72 -18.47 11.25 -6.45
C LEU A 72 -17.91 10.15 -7.34
N GLU A 73 -17.12 9.26 -6.76
CA GLU A 73 -16.40 8.20 -7.47
C GLU A 73 -17.02 6.81 -7.26
N GLY A 74 -17.98 6.70 -6.32
CA GLY A 74 -18.65 5.46 -5.97
C GLY A 74 -17.79 4.53 -5.11
N HIS A 75 -16.93 5.05 -4.25
CA HIS A 75 -16.09 4.30 -3.34
C HIS A 75 -16.69 4.29 -1.93
N SER A 76 -17.76 3.53 -1.69
CA SER A 76 -18.34 3.42 -0.36
C SER A 76 -17.87 2.17 0.37
N ALA A 77 -17.40 2.31 1.61
CA ALA A 77 -17.04 1.19 2.49
C ALA A 77 -18.24 0.27 2.81
N HIS A 78 -19.47 0.78 2.73
CA HIS A 78 -20.68 -0.03 2.97
C HIS A 78 -21.01 -0.97 1.82
N LEU A 79 -20.68 -0.64 0.59
CA LEU A 79 -20.91 -1.47 -0.58
C LEU A 79 -19.85 -2.56 -0.79
N SER A 80 -18.77 -2.55 -0.02
CA SER A 80 -17.75 -3.61 -0.06
C SER A 80 -18.07 -4.81 0.83
N SER A 81 -19.00 -4.67 1.79
CA SER A 81 -19.37 -5.76 2.72
C SER A 81 -20.59 -6.54 2.26
N TYR A 82 -21.63 -5.86 1.79
CA TYR A 82 -22.85 -6.49 1.22
C TYR A 82 -23.65 -5.49 0.38
N THR A 83 -24.46 -6.01 -0.53
CA THR A 83 -25.49 -5.22 -1.25
C THR A 83 -26.79 -6.01 -1.25
N VAL A 84 -27.92 -5.31 -1.28
CA VAL A 84 -29.25 -5.90 -1.39
C VAL A 84 -29.98 -5.28 -2.57
N THR A 85 -30.26 -6.09 -3.58
CA THR A 85 -31.11 -5.69 -4.70
C THR A 85 -32.48 -6.32 -4.54
N ARG A 86 -33.51 -5.49 -4.42
CA ARG A 86 -34.88 -5.95 -4.28
C ARG A 86 -35.43 -6.43 -5.61
N LYS A 87 -36.43 -7.28 -5.60
CA LYS A 87 -37.09 -7.83 -6.82
C LYS A 87 -37.46 -6.68 -7.79
N GLY A 88 -36.97 -6.76 -9.01
CA GLY A 88 -37.24 -5.79 -10.07
C GLY A 88 -36.39 -4.52 -10.02
N GLN A 89 -35.42 -4.40 -9.09
CA GLN A 89 -34.55 -3.22 -8.94
C GLN A 89 -33.11 -3.47 -9.47
N GLY A 90 -32.87 -4.58 -10.17
CA GLY A 90 -31.59 -4.80 -10.85
C GLY A 90 -31.34 -3.75 -11.94
N GLN A 91 -30.08 -3.35 -12.11
CA GLN A 91 -29.70 -2.44 -13.19
C GLN A 91 -29.73 -3.15 -14.52
N GLN A 92 -30.60 -2.74 -15.43
CA GLN A 92 -30.68 -3.32 -16.77
C GLN A 92 -29.37 -3.03 -17.54
N THR A 93 -28.65 -4.06 -17.94
CA THR A 93 -27.38 -3.98 -18.66
C THR A 93 -27.52 -4.29 -20.14
N ALA A 94 -28.46 -5.15 -20.52
CA ALA A 94 -28.77 -5.42 -21.92
C ALA A 94 -30.28 -5.63 -22.09
N LYS A 95 -30.79 -5.17 -23.21
CA LYS A 95 -32.14 -5.43 -23.67
C LYS A 95 -32.11 -5.62 -25.18
N GLU A 96 -32.12 -6.88 -25.56
CA GLU A 96 -32.27 -7.32 -26.95
C GLU A 96 -33.66 -7.93 -27.16
N PRO A 97 -34.18 -8.01 -28.40
CA PRO A 97 -35.45 -8.69 -28.62
C PRO A 97 -35.45 -10.10 -28.05
N GLY A 98 -36.26 -10.34 -27.01
CA GLY A 98 -36.39 -11.62 -26.33
C GLY A 98 -35.39 -11.90 -25.23
N ILE A 99 -34.43 -10.98 -24.93
CA ILE A 99 -33.42 -11.17 -23.86
C ILE A 99 -33.41 -9.92 -22.98
N GLU A 100 -33.57 -10.09 -21.68
CA GLU A 100 -33.42 -9.03 -20.68
C GLU A 100 -32.40 -9.48 -19.65
N ILE A 101 -31.34 -8.68 -19.44
CA ILE A 101 -30.27 -8.95 -18.46
C ILE A 101 -30.21 -7.78 -17.48
N SER A 102 -30.30 -8.08 -16.18
CA SER A 102 -30.18 -7.10 -15.11
C SER A 102 -29.09 -7.49 -14.12
N ASN A 103 -28.14 -6.60 -13.90
CA ASN A 103 -27.10 -6.79 -12.89
C ASN A 103 -27.71 -6.63 -11.48
N LEU A 104 -27.48 -7.62 -10.61
CA LEU A 104 -28.02 -7.64 -9.24
C LEU A 104 -27.10 -6.98 -8.20
N ALA A 105 -25.88 -6.63 -8.58
CA ALA A 105 -24.94 -5.99 -7.67
C ALA A 105 -24.16 -4.84 -8.36
N PRO A 106 -24.84 -3.88 -9.05
CA PRO A 106 -24.16 -2.89 -9.88
C PRO A 106 -23.23 -1.97 -9.08
N LEU A 107 -23.53 -1.74 -7.81
CA LEU A 107 -22.76 -0.85 -6.93
C LEU A 107 -21.79 -1.59 -6.00
N PHE A 108 -21.80 -2.92 -5.98
CA PHE A 108 -20.87 -3.70 -5.17
C PHE A 108 -19.49 -3.70 -5.85
N ARG A 109 -18.44 -3.39 -5.07
CA ARG A 109 -17.08 -3.29 -5.58
C ARG A 109 -16.24 -4.50 -5.21
N ASN A 110 -15.13 -4.68 -5.95
CA ASN A 110 -14.21 -5.80 -5.76
C ASN A 110 -14.91 -7.15 -5.90
N LYS A 111 -15.84 -7.23 -6.85
CA LYS A 111 -16.58 -8.45 -7.13
C LYS A 111 -15.64 -9.49 -7.73
N LEU A 112 -15.60 -10.65 -7.11
CA LEU A 112 -15.04 -11.87 -7.71
C LEU A 112 -16.05 -12.54 -8.64
N ALA A 113 -17.35 -12.19 -8.47
CA ALA A 113 -18.45 -12.72 -9.25
C ALA A 113 -19.48 -11.64 -9.52
N GLU A 114 -20.06 -11.62 -10.72
CA GLU A 114 -21.13 -10.73 -11.12
C GLU A 114 -22.46 -11.49 -11.22
N PRO A 115 -23.42 -11.25 -10.31
CA PRO A 115 -24.72 -11.90 -10.37
C PRO A 115 -25.66 -11.11 -11.30
N TYR A 116 -26.31 -11.84 -12.20
CA TYR A 116 -27.30 -11.32 -13.13
C TYR A 116 -28.63 -12.03 -12.99
N TYR A 117 -29.72 -11.30 -13.13
CA TYR A 117 -31.06 -11.83 -13.35
C TYR A 117 -31.33 -11.77 -14.84
N VAL A 118 -31.52 -12.95 -15.44
CA VAL A 118 -31.65 -13.10 -16.88
C VAL A 118 -33.02 -13.66 -17.22
N ARG A 119 -33.65 -13.07 -18.22
CA ARG A 119 -34.94 -13.52 -18.76
C ARG A 119 -34.81 -13.74 -20.26
N TYR A 120 -35.10 -14.95 -20.70
CA TYR A 120 -35.16 -15.33 -22.11
C TYR A 120 -36.60 -15.62 -22.49
N ALA A 121 -37.13 -14.90 -23.47
CA ALA A 121 -38.42 -15.19 -24.07
C ALA A 121 -38.29 -16.50 -24.91
N TYR A 122 -39.36 -17.28 -24.91
CA TYR A 122 -39.45 -18.41 -25.85
C TYR A 122 -39.64 -17.89 -27.28
N ASP A 123 -38.84 -18.40 -28.22
CA ASP A 123 -38.96 -18.14 -29.65
C ASP A 123 -38.99 -19.46 -30.41
N GLU A 124 -40.11 -19.77 -31.06
CA GLU A 124 -40.31 -20.96 -31.88
C GLU A 124 -39.29 -21.05 -33.03
N ALA A 125 -38.99 -19.90 -33.65
CA ALA A 125 -38.04 -19.87 -34.77
C ALA A 125 -36.62 -20.22 -34.33
N GLN A 126 -36.24 -19.90 -33.08
CA GLN A 126 -34.93 -20.21 -32.54
C GLN A 126 -34.73 -21.70 -32.25
N GLN A 127 -35.82 -22.45 -31.99
CA GLN A 127 -35.75 -23.89 -31.72
C GLN A 127 -35.16 -24.69 -32.90
N HIS A 128 -35.27 -24.16 -34.08
CA HIS A 128 -34.85 -24.81 -35.34
C HIS A 128 -33.53 -24.22 -35.88
N ARG A 129 -32.85 -23.35 -35.13
CA ARG A 129 -31.59 -22.73 -35.50
C ARG A 129 -30.48 -23.17 -34.55
N PRO A 130 -29.21 -23.16 -34.98
CA PRO A 130 -28.09 -23.30 -34.06
C PRO A 130 -28.11 -22.24 -32.98
N ILE A 131 -27.73 -22.60 -31.75
CA ILE A 131 -27.56 -21.67 -30.67
C ILE A 131 -26.37 -20.77 -30.99
N HIS A 132 -26.51 -19.47 -30.84
CA HIS A 132 -25.40 -18.54 -30.97
C HIS A 132 -24.44 -18.73 -29.78
N LEU A 133 -23.18 -19.06 -30.08
CA LEU A 133 -22.17 -19.30 -29.04
C LEU A 133 -21.25 -18.11 -28.91
N THR A 134 -20.98 -17.74 -27.65
CA THR A 134 -20.04 -16.71 -27.26
C THR A 134 -18.97 -17.27 -26.35
N THR A 135 -17.91 -16.53 -26.10
CA THR A 135 -16.85 -16.88 -25.13
C THR A 135 -16.45 -15.66 -24.31
N HIS A 136 -16.14 -15.87 -23.05
CA HIS A 136 -15.49 -14.88 -22.20
C HIS A 136 -14.56 -15.55 -21.18
N SER A 137 -13.71 -14.78 -20.52
CA SER A 137 -12.80 -15.32 -19.49
C SER A 137 -13.55 -15.68 -18.21
N GLY A 138 -13.08 -16.69 -17.48
CA GLY A 138 -13.60 -17.09 -16.19
C GLY A 138 -14.53 -18.29 -16.22
N GLN A 139 -15.43 -18.36 -15.26
CA GLN A 139 -16.45 -19.40 -15.12
C GLN A 139 -17.83 -18.75 -14.99
N GLU A 140 -18.86 -19.48 -15.34
CA GLU A 140 -20.24 -19.05 -15.19
C GLU A 140 -21.07 -20.14 -14.54
N CYS A 141 -21.91 -19.73 -13.57
CA CYS A 141 -22.84 -20.62 -12.91
C CYS A 141 -24.26 -20.11 -13.12
N ASP A 142 -25.07 -20.90 -13.82
CA ASP A 142 -26.47 -20.60 -14.07
C ASP A 142 -27.38 -21.47 -13.20
N ILE A 143 -28.41 -20.83 -12.61
CA ILE A 143 -29.42 -21.51 -11.79
C ILE A 143 -30.80 -21.13 -12.35
N VAL A 144 -31.54 -22.12 -12.83
CA VAL A 144 -32.87 -21.90 -13.39
C VAL A 144 -33.88 -21.59 -12.28
N LEU A 145 -34.52 -20.43 -12.35
CA LEU A 145 -35.52 -19.96 -11.39
C LEU A 145 -36.95 -20.26 -11.85
N SER A 146 -37.20 -20.32 -13.15
CA SER A 146 -38.48 -20.76 -13.73
C SER A 146 -38.33 -21.07 -15.21
N GLY A 147 -39.17 -21.97 -15.71
CA GLY A 147 -39.13 -22.42 -17.13
C GLY A 147 -38.05 -23.47 -17.40
N GLN A 148 -37.65 -23.60 -18.66
CA GLN A 148 -36.62 -24.53 -19.10
C GLN A 148 -35.58 -23.83 -19.97
N LEU A 149 -34.31 -24.12 -19.71
CA LEU A 149 -33.16 -23.57 -20.41
C LEU A 149 -32.41 -24.66 -21.13
N LYS A 150 -32.23 -24.52 -22.45
CA LYS A 150 -31.32 -25.37 -23.22
C LYS A 150 -29.97 -24.66 -23.29
N VAL A 151 -28.94 -25.28 -22.73
CA VAL A 151 -27.57 -24.74 -22.68
C VAL A 151 -26.69 -25.61 -23.56
N GLN A 152 -25.85 -24.95 -24.36
CA GLN A 152 -24.79 -25.62 -25.13
C GLN A 152 -23.43 -25.11 -24.66
N VAL A 153 -22.51 -26.02 -24.34
CA VAL A 153 -21.11 -25.72 -23.98
C VAL A 153 -20.20 -26.59 -24.82
N GLY A 154 -19.47 -26.00 -25.77
CA GLY A 154 -18.76 -26.73 -26.80
C GLY A 154 -19.73 -27.61 -27.64
N ASP A 155 -19.45 -28.90 -27.64
CA ASP A 155 -20.28 -29.90 -28.37
C ASP A 155 -21.36 -30.53 -27.46
N HIS A 156 -21.43 -30.18 -26.17
CA HIS A 156 -22.40 -30.75 -25.24
C HIS A 156 -23.62 -29.86 -25.12
N THR A 157 -24.78 -30.46 -25.01
CA THR A 157 -26.07 -29.77 -24.88
C THR A 157 -26.88 -30.42 -23.77
N GLU A 158 -27.40 -29.61 -22.84
CA GLU A 158 -28.25 -30.04 -21.73
C GLU A 158 -29.54 -29.20 -21.71
N ILE A 159 -30.61 -29.77 -21.15
CA ILE A 159 -31.85 -29.05 -20.85
C ILE A 159 -32.03 -29.02 -19.35
N LEU A 160 -32.03 -27.81 -18.79
CA LEU A 160 -32.19 -27.54 -17.37
C LEU A 160 -33.63 -27.11 -17.09
N SER A 161 -34.20 -27.62 -16.00
CA SER A 161 -35.50 -27.25 -15.47
C SER A 161 -35.37 -26.42 -14.22
N GLU A 162 -36.49 -25.88 -13.73
CA GLU A 162 -36.53 -25.09 -12.48
C GLU A 162 -35.81 -25.82 -11.32
N GLY A 163 -34.87 -25.14 -10.67
CA GLY A 163 -34.02 -25.66 -9.59
C GLY A 163 -32.72 -26.31 -10.07
N ASP A 164 -32.57 -26.63 -11.35
CA ASP A 164 -31.32 -27.15 -11.88
C ASP A 164 -30.27 -26.06 -12.03
N SER A 165 -29.00 -26.47 -12.00
CA SER A 165 -27.86 -25.57 -12.21
C SER A 165 -26.79 -26.19 -13.06
N ILE A 166 -26.01 -25.32 -13.74
CA ILE A 166 -24.84 -25.70 -14.52
C ILE A 166 -23.67 -24.76 -14.14
N LEU A 167 -22.48 -25.31 -14.02
CA LEU A 167 -21.22 -24.55 -13.90
C LEU A 167 -20.29 -24.96 -15.03
N TYR A 168 -19.77 -24.00 -15.76
CA TYR A 168 -18.88 -24.25 -16.87
C TYR A 168 -17.73 -23.23 -16.96
N ASN A 169 -16.68 -23.60 -17.68
CA ASN A 169 -15.60 -22.70 -18.04
C ASN A 169 -16.04 -21.86 -19.25
N SER A 170 -16.22 -20.57 -19.05
CA SER A 170 -16.73 -19.65 -20.07
C SER A 170 -15.76 -19.36 -21.22
N SER A 171 -14.51 -19.85 -21.13
CA SER A 171 -13.58 -19.85 -22.27
C SER A 171 -13.97 -20.90 -23.34
N ALA A 172 -14.78 -21.91 -22.99
CA ALA A 172 -15.40 -22.79 -23.97
C ALA A 172 -16.57 -22.06 -24.67
N PRO A 173 -16.76 -22.21 -25.98
CA PRO A 173 -17.91 -21.63 -26.66
C PRO A 173 -19.22 -22.10 -26.02
N HIS A 174 -20.05 -21.16 -25.59
CA HIS A 174 -21.30 -21.45 -24.88
C HIS A 174 -22.42 -20.51 -25.30
N GLY A 175 -23.64 -20.98 -25.14
CA GLY A 175 -24.85 -20.22 -25.45
C GLY A 175 -26.08 -20.95 -24.96
N MET A 176 -27.23 -20.26 -24.90
CA MET A 176 -28.46 -20.79 -24.34
C MET A 176 -29.71 -20.21 -24.96
N ILE A 177 -30.80 -20.93 -24.87
CA ILE A 177 -32.14 -20.53 -25.34
C ILE A 177 -33.22 -21.04 -24.37
N ALA A 178 -34.34 -20.34 -24.28
CA ALA A 178 -35.52 -20.86 -23.61
C ALA A 178 -36.18 -21.97 -24.44
N VAL A 179 -36.63 -23.04 -23.81
CA VAL A 179 -37.33 -24.17 -24.43
C VAL A 179 -38.62 -24.49 -23.67
N GLY A 180 -39.39 -25.48 -24.14
CA GLY A 180 -40.62 -25.91 -23.48
C GLY A 180 -41.83 -24.99 -23.67
N GLY A 181 -41.80 -24.10 -24.66
CA GLY A 181 -42.97 -23.28 -25.06
C GLY A 181 -43.25 -22.07 -24.16
N GLN A 182 -42.35 -21.74 -23.22
CA GLN A 182 -42.51 -20.60 -22.28
C GLN A 182 -41.18 -19.92 -22.00
N GLU A 183 -41.23 -18.69 -21.46
CA GLU A 183 -40.02 -17.96 -21.06
C GLU A 183 -39.23 -18.75 -20.01
N CYS A 184 -37.91 -18.57 -20.02
CA CYS A 184 -37.04 -19.06 -18.98
C CYS A 184 -36.41 -17.88 -18.22
N VAL A 185 -36.39 -17.99 -16.88
CA VAL A 185 -35.73 -17.04 -15.98
C VAL A 185 -34.67 -17.80 -15.21
N PHE A 186 -33.46 -17.26 -15.18
CA PHE A 186 -32.36 -17.86 -14.44
C PHE A 186 -31.46 -16.78 -13.81
N CYS A 187 -30.70 -17.20 -12.80
CA CYS A 187 -29.65 -16.39 -12.21
C CYS A 187 -28.32 -16.84 -12.83
N ALA A 188 -27.64 -15.96 -13.54
CA ALA A 188 -26.30 -16.17 -14.03
C ALA A 188 -25.30 -15.50 -13.08
N VAL A 189 -24.27 -16.24 -12.65
CA VAL A 189 -23.19 -15.74 -11.84
C VAL A 189 -21.89 -15.90 -12.64
N VAL A 190 -21.43 -14.79 -13.21
CA VAL A 190 -20.17 -14.74 -13.96
C VAL A 190 -19.03 -14.49 -12.97
N ILE A 191 -18.12 -15.45 -12.88
CA ILE A 191 -16.95 -15.41 -12.01
C ILE A 191 -15.76 -14.99 -12.86
N SER A 192 -15.25 -13.80 -12.66
CA SER A 192 -14.07 -13.29 -13.36
C SER A 192 -12.85 -14.07 -12.89
N GLY A 193 -12.38 -14.99 -13.70
CA GLY A 193 -11.14 -15.72 -13.44
C GLY A 193 -10.02 -15.18 -14.30
N GLU A 194 -9.23 -14.25 -13.80
CA GLU A 194 -7.82 -14.34 -14.16
C GLU A 194 -7.28 -15.58 -13.43
N LYS A 195 -6.93 -16.62 -14.18
CA LYS A 195 -6.03 -17.65 -13.67
C LYS A 195 -4.73 -16.93 -13.36
N ILE A 196 -4.55 -16.55 -12.10
CA ILE A 196 -3.20 -16.36 -11.58
C ILE A 196 -2.56 -17.74 -11.75
N ASP A 197 -1.58 -17.83 -12.64
CA ASP A 197 -0.84 -19.07 -12.85
C ASP A 197 0.00 -19.29 -11.58
N GLU A 198 -0.62 -19.89 -10.55
CA GLU A 198 0.02 -20.23 -9.26
C GLU A 198 1.38 -20.94 -9.45
N PRO A 199 1.60 -21.81 -10.46
CA PRO A 199 2.89 -22.43 -10.68
C PRO A 199 4.01 -21.44 -11.05
N LEU A 200 3.74 -20.38 -11.82
CA LEU A 200 4.77 -19.41 -12.23
C LEU A 200 5.18 -18.50 -11.07
N ILE A 201 4.22 -18.05 -10.25
CA ILE A 201 4.51 -17.26 -9.05
C ILE A 201 5.27 -18.12 -8.03
N ARG A 202 4.84 -19.37 -7.81
CA ARG A 202 5.53 -20.30 -6.90
C ARG A 202 6.94 -20.64 -7.39
N GLN A 203 7.16 -20.86 -8.68
CA GLN A 203 8.50 -21.16 -9.22
C GLN A 203 9.46 -19.97 -9.09
N SER A 204 9.04 -18.74 -9.35
CA SER A 204 9.89 -17.57 -9.21
C SER A 204 10.24 -17.28 -7.74
N ILE A 205 9.28 -17.50 -6.82
CA ILE A 205 9.50 -17.37 -5.37
C ILE A 205 10.42 -18.47 -4.83
N VAL A 206 10.26 -19.71 -5.28
CA VAL A 206 11.07 -20.85 -4.87
C VAL A 206 12.51 -20.76 -5.40
N GLN A 207 12.72 -20.31 -6.64
CA GLN A 207 14.07 -20.13 -7.19
C GLN A 207 14.87 -19.04 -6.44
N ALA A 208 14.20 -18.02 -5.89
CA ALA A 208 14.85 -16.98 -5.06
C ALA A 208 15.20 -17.44 -3.64
N ARG A 209 14.79 -18.66 -3.21
CA ARG A 209 14.85 -19.13 -1.81
C ARG A 209 15.87 -20.21 -1.50
N THR A 210 16.69 -20.65 -2.47
CA THR A 210 17.68 -21.69 -2.20
C THR A 210 18.73 -21.22 -1.20
N SER A 211 18.69 -21.79 -0.01
CA SER A 211 19.71 -21.86 1.07
C SER A 211 20.68 -20.68 1.17
N GLU A 212 20.17 -19.47 1.41
CA GLU A 212 21.03 -18.33 1.69
C GLU A 212 21.57 -18.42 3.13
N ASP A 213 22.89 -18.27 3.27
CA ASP A 213 23.57 -18.32 4.58
C ASP A 213 23.67 -16.91 5.19
N TYR A 214 22.52 -16.37 5.65
CA TYR A 214 22.46 -15.04 6.27
C TYR A 214 23.24 -14.97 7.60
N VAL A 215 23.91 -13.85 7.85
CA VAL A 215 24.62 -13.57 9.10
C VAL A 215 23.69 -13.60 10.33
N VAL A 216 22.39 -13.35 10.12
CA VAL A 216 21.38 -13.29 11.19
C VAL A 216 20.80 -14.65 11.58
N LYS A 217 21.23 -15.77 10.99
CA LYS A 217 20.81 -17.14 11.39
C LYS A 217 20.89 -17.42 12.89
N PRO A 218 21.86 -16.91 13.66
CA PRO A 218 21.85 -17.10 15.12
C PRO A 218 20.66 -16.47 15.84
N PHE A 219 19.93 -15.55 15.17
CA PHE A 219 18.81 -14.77 15.72
C PHE A 219 17.48 -15.06 15.05
N ILE A 220 17.49 -15.71 13.87
CA ILE A 220 16.28 -16.00 13.08
C ILE A 220 16.35 -17.46 12.64
N ASN A 221 15.37 -18.24 13.06
CA ASN A 221 15.17 -19.59 12.60
C ASN A 221 13.82 -19.69 11.90
N ALA A 222 13.83 -19.71 10.58
CA ALA A 222 12.67 -19.86 9.72
C ALA A 222 12.67 -21.26 9.11
N VAL A 223 11.59 -22.00 9.29
CA VAL A 223 11.38 -23.32 8.69
C VAL A 223 10.38 -23.18 7.55
N GLU A 224 10.81 -23.55 6.36
CA GLU A 224 10.00 -23.52 5.14
C GLU A 224 9.67 -24.95 4.70
N ASP A 225 8.53 -25.14 4.03
CA ASP A 225 8.19 -26.39 3.37
C ASP A 225 8.92 -26.55 2.02
N GLU A 226 8.65 -27.65 1.33
CA GLU A 226 9.23 -27.95 0.01
C GLU A 226 8.88 -26.93 -1.09
N HIS A 227 7.84 -26.10 -0.86
CA HIS A 227 7.41 -25.03 -1.75
C HIS A 227 7.90 -23.65 -1.30
N GLY A 228 8.69 -23.58 -0.21
CA GLY A 228 9.19 -22.34 0.36
C GLY A 228 8.15 -21.54 1.14
N ALA A 229 7.03 -22.13 1.52
CA ALA A 229 6.06 -21.49 2.40
C ALA A 229 6.51 -21.62 3.86
N LEU A 230 6.44 -20.49 4.60
CA LEU A 230 6.85 -20.43 6.00
C LEU A 230 5.94 -21.32 6.87
N GLN A 231 6.53 -22.30 7.55
CA GLN A 231 5.85 -23.21 8.48
C GLN A 231 6.00 -22.77 9.93
N SER A 232 7.19 -22.32 10.29
CA SER A 232 7.44 -21.77 11.62
C SER A 232 8.55 -20.74 11.61
N LEU A 233 8.47 -19.79 12.54
CA LEU A 233 9.47 -18.75 12.74
C LEU A 233 9.73 -18.57 14.22
N THR A 234 10.99 -18.64 14.60
CA THR A 234 11.42 -18.36 15.98
C THR A 234 12.62 -17.42 15.97
N PHE A 235 12.80 -16.70 17.07
CA PHE A 235 13.87 -15.72 17.23
C PHE A 235 14.79 -16.13 18.40
N PRO A 236 15.68 -17.11 18.20
CA PRO A 236 16.65 -17.48 19.22
C PRO A 236 17.57 -16.30 19.51
N ASN A 237 18.02 -16.18 20.77
CA ASN A 237 18.92 -15.10 21.21
C ASN A 237 18.44 -13.66 20.95
N ALA A 238 17.15 -13.44 20.74
CA ALA A 238 16.60 -12.12 20.46
C ALA A 238 16.89 -11.09 21.58
N ASP A 239 17.08 -11.56 22.80
CA ASP A 239 17.49 -10.79 23.98
C ASP A 239 18.91 -10.18 23.88
N LYS A 240 19.74 -10.69 22.96
CA LYS A 240 21.12 -10.23 22.72
C LYS A 240 21.29 -9.48 21.41
N PHE A 241 20.21 -9.39 20.63
CA PHE A 241 20.26 -8.84 19.28
C PHE A 241 20.38 -7.32 19.28
N ASN A 242 21.32 -6.82 18.47
CA ASN A 242 21.44 -5.42 18.08
C ASN A 242 21.63 -5.35 16.56
N PHE A 243 20.69 -4.74 15.86
CA PHE A 243 20.67 -4.70 14.40
C PHE A 243 21.96 -4.12 13.79
N ALA A 244 22.53 -3.06 14.39
CA ALA A 244 23.71 -2.42 13.83
C ALA A 244 24.95 -3.33 13.91
N PHE A 245 25.12 -4.06 15.03
CA PHE A 245 26.26 -4.96 15.21
C PHE A 245 26.03 -6.34 14.58
N ASP A 246 24.87 -6.97 14.87
CA ASP A 246 24.63 -8.38 14.55
C ASP A 246 24.12 -8.58 13.12
N CYS A 247 23.70 -7.51 12.43
CA CYS A 247 23.33 -7.53 11.02
C CYS A 247 24.35 -6.74 10.20
N VAL A 248 24.38 -5.40 10.31
CA VAL A 248 25.16 -4.55 9.41
C VAL A 248 26.66 -4.75 9.55
N ASP A 249 27.19 -4.69 10.77
CA ASP A 249 28.63 -4.90 11.00
C ASP A 249 29.05 -6.35 10.73
N ALA A 250 28.16 -7.33 10.99
CA ALA A 250 28.41 -8.73 10.68
C ALA A 250 28.47 -8.98 9.17
N ILE A 251 27.58 -8.39 8.36
CA ILE A 251 27.66 -8.44 6.88
C ILE A 251 28.93 -7.75 6.41
N ALA A 252 29.24 -6.56 6.95
CA ALA A 252 30.45 -5.81 6.62
C ALA A 252 31.74 -6.60 6.90
N ALA A 253 31.75 -7.40 7.96
CA ALA A 253 32.87 -8.28 8.28
C ALA A 253 32.99 -9.49 7.34
N LYS A 254 31.84 -10.07 6.92
CA LYS A 254 31.78 -11.25 6.03
C LYS A 254 31.99 -10.87 4.56
N THR A 255 31.31 -9.82 4.09
CA THR A 255 31.29 -9.38 2.69
C THR A 255 31.29 -7.84 2.61
N PRO A 256 32.45 -7.17 2.88
CA PRO A 256 32.52 -5.71 3.00
C PRO A 256 32.10 -4.97 1.74
N ASP A 257 32.33 -5.56 0.58
CA ASP A 257 32.04 -4.95 -0.73
C ASP A 257 30.61 -5.21 -1.22
N LYS A 258 29.80 -5.97 -0.47
CA LYS A 258 28.41 -6.23 -0.81
C LYS A 258 27.61 -4.94 -0.77
N LEU A 259 26.80 -4.70 -1.83
CA LEU A 259 25.95 -3.52 -1.96
C LEU A 259 24.91 -3.50 -0.83
N ALA A 260 24.85 -2.39 -0.10
CA ALA A 260 23.82 -2.13 0.93
C ALA A 260 22.76 -1.16 0.43
N MET A 261 23.15 -0.12 -0.31
CA MET A 261 22.23 0.91 -0.75
C MET A 261 22.69 1.57 -2.05
N VAL A 262 21.71 1.86 -2.92
CA VAL A 262 21.84 2.84 -4.02
C VAL A 262 20.96 4.04 -3.66
N HIS A 263 21.57 5.20 -3.55
CA HIS A 263 20.89 6.45 -3.26
C HIS A 263 20.96 7.40 -4.48
N LEU A 264 19.83 7.92 -4.87
CA LEU A 264 19.68 8.94 -5.90
C LEU A 264 19.09 10.20 -5.25
N ASP A 265 19.82 11.32 -5.29
CA ASP A 265 19.31 12.58 -4.72
C ASP A 265 18.38 13.31 -5.72
N HIS A 266 17.77 14.42 -5.29
CA HIS A 266 16.85 15.21 -6.12
C HIS A 266 17.49 15.75 -7.42
N ASN A 267 18.81 15.92 -7.45
CA ASN A 267 19.58 16.28 -8.65
C ASN A 267 19.99 15.05 -9.48
N LYS A 268 19.52 13.86 -9.11
CA LYS A 268 19.90 12.57 -9.71
C LYS A 268 21.38 12.23 -9.56
N THR A 269 22.06 12.79 -8.54
CA THR A 269 23.40 12.37 -8.16
C THR A 269 23.32 11.00 -7.50
N GLU A 270 23.99 10.03 -8.11
CA GLU A 270 24.02 8.65 -7.61
C GLU A 270 25.12 8.47 -6.59
N ARG A 271 24.80 7.79 -5.49
CA ARG A 271 25.75 7.24 -4.51
C ARG A 271 25.46 5.79 -4.26
N ARG A 272 26.50 4.99 -4.21
CA ARG A 272 26.41 3.58 -3.83
C ARG A 272 27.14 3.38 -2.51
N PHE A 273 26.54 2.61 -1.64
CA PHE A 273 27.14 2.26 -0.36
C PHE A 273 27.19 0.74 -0.23
N THR A 274 28.37 0.23 0.08
CA THR A 274 28.54 -1.16 0.50
C THR A 274 28.24 -1.30 1.98
N PHE A 275 28.02 -2.53 2.46
CA PHE A 275 27.87 -2.78 3.90
C PHE A 275 29.12 -2.35 4.68
N GLY A 276 30.31 -2.54 4.12
CA GLY A 276 31.55 -2.06 4.71
C GLY A 276 31.59 -0.53 4.87
N GLU A 277 31.12 0.21 3.87
CA GLU A 277 31.01 1.67 3.95
C GLU A 277 29.94 2.10 4.95
N MET A 278 28.78 1.44 4.92
CA MET A 278 27.68 1.74 5.86
C MET A 278 28.10 1.50 7.33
N SER A 279 28.83 0.42 7.59
CA SER A 279 29.44 0.17 8.90
C SER A 279 30.41 1.28 9.30
N ARG A 280 31.36 1.66 8.41
CA ARG A 280 32.34 2.72 8.69
C ARG A 280 31.65 4.07 8.96
N GLU A 281 30.69 4.47 8.14
CA GLU A 281 30.00 5.75 8.32
C GLU A 281 29.14 5.76 9.61
N SER A 282 28.48 4.64 9.95
CA SER A 282 27.77 4.54 11.22
C SER A 282 28.72 4.56 12.43
N ASN A 283 29.93 4.03 12.31
CA ASN A 283 30.96 4.12 13.35
C ASN A 283 31.46 5.55 13.55
N ARG A 284 31.68 6.31 12.45
CA ARG A 284 32.02 7.74 12.51
C ARG A 284 30.91 8.52 13.21
N ALA A 285 29.66 8.30 12.82
CA ALA A 285 28.50 8.95 13.39
C ALA A 285 28.33 8.62 14.90
N ALA A 286 28.57 7.36 15.31
CA ALA A 286 28.50 6.97 16.72
C ALA A 286 29.56 7.69 17.58
N ASN A 287 30.81 7.74 17.11
CA ASN A 287 31.87 8.48 17.77
C ASN A 287 31.57 10.00 17.83
N TYR A 288 31.03 10.56 16.74
CA TYR A 288 30.64 11.96 16.67
C TYR A 288 29.52 12.29 17.65
N PHE A 289 28.43 11.53 17.67
CA PHE A 289 27.31 11.75 18.57
C PHE A 289 27.71 11.69 20.05
N GLN A 290 28.61 10.79 20.41
CA GLN A 290 29.12 10.70 21.77
C GLN A 290 29.91 11.97 22.17
N THR A 291 30.64 12.62 21.25
CA THR A 291 31.34 13.88 21.55
C THR A 291 30.38 15.05 21.75
N LEU A 292 29.18 14.98 21.17
CA LEU A 292 28.09 15.94 21.38
C LEU A 292 27.30 15.65 22.68
N GLY A 293 27.72 14.65 23.47
CA GLY A 293 27.10 14.27 24.74
C GLY A 293 25.89 13.35 24.59
N ILE A 294 25.58 12.86 23.37
CA ILE A 294 24.48 11.91 23.14
C ILE A 294 24.91 10.53 23.66
N LYS A 295 24.08 9.93 24.52
CA LYS A 295 24.38 8.68 25.23
C LYS A 295 23.18 7.75 25.27
N ARG A 296 23.38 6.54 25.82
CA ARG A 296 22.31 5.55 26.00
C ARG A 296 21.12 6.14 26.73
N GLY A 297 19.93 5.91 26.17
CA GLY A 297 18.65 6.39 26.69
C GLY A 297 18.26 7.81 26.28
N ASP A 298 19.16 8.56 25.63
CA ASP A 298 18.78 9.86 25.05
C ASP A 298 17.87 9.67 23.86
N ARG A 299 16.91 10.58 23.66
CA ARG A 299 15.98 10.56 22.53
C ARG A 299 16.44 11.56 21.49
N VAL A 300 16.70 11.04 20.29
CA VAL A 300 17.20 11.81 19.14
C VAL A 300 16.16 11.78 18.02
N MET A 301 15.62 12.94 17.70
CA MET A 301 14.67 13.06 16.57
C MET A 301 15.42 13.15 15.25
N LEU A 302 14.99 12.37 14.25
CA LEU A 302 15.57 12.32 12.91
C LEU A 302 14.55 12.85 11.89
N VAL A 303 14.84 14.00 11.28
CA VAL A 303 13.97 14.67 10.28
C VAL A 303 14.77 14.89 9.00
N LEU A 304 14.97 13.81 8.24
CA LEU A 304 15.98 13.76 7.16
C LEU A 304 15.42 13.52 5.75
N LYS A 305 14.12 13.75 5.50
CA LYS A 305 13.52 13.46 4.19
C LYS A 305 13.91 12.03 3.74
N ARG A 306 14.65 11.95 2.64
CA ARG A 306 15.23 10.69 2.11
C ARG A 306 16.74 10.79 1.96
N HIS A 307 17.41 11.70 2.71
CA HIS A 307 18.88 11.86 2.68
C HIS A 307 19.56 10.58 3.16
N TYR A 308 20.65 10.19 2.47
CA TYR A 308 21.39 8.97 2.79
C TYR A 308 21.96 8.96 4.22
N GLN A 309 22.22 10.12 4.80
CA GLN A 309 22.74 10.27 6.17
C GLN A 309 21.81 9.67 7.23
N PHE A 310 20.53 9.47 6.91
CA PHE A 310 19.59 8.80 7.81
C PHE A 310 20.08 7.40 8.22
N TRP A 311 20.59 6.60 7.28
CA TRP A 311 21.01 5.23 7.54
C TRP A 311 22.21 5.12 8.48
N PRO A 312 23.38 5.77 8.23
CA PRO A 312 24.47 5.75 9.19
C PRO A 312 24.09 6.40 10.53
N ALA A 313 23.25 7.43 10.55
CA ALA A 313 22.82 8.09 11.79
C ALA A 313 21.98 7.15 12.67
N ILE A 314 20.94 6.51 12.12
CA ILE A 314 20.11 5.59 12.91
C ILE A 314 20.90 4.37 13.41
N LEU A 315 21.81 3.82 12.60
CA LEU A 315 22.71 2.75 13.03
C LEU A 315 23.65 3.20 14.16
N ALA A 316 24.16 4.43 14.08
CA ALA A 316 24.98 5.01 15.14
C ALA A 316 24.20 5.11 16.46
N LEU A 317 22.95 5.58 16.43
CA LEU A 317 22.07 5.62 17.59
C LEU A 317 21.84 4.22 18.17
N HIS A 318 21.67 3.20 17.31
CA HIS A 318 21.55 1.81 17.76
C HIS A 318 22.84 1.28 18.41
N LYS A 319 24.02 1.72 17.95
CA LYS A 319 25.32 1.34 18.56
C LYS A 319 25.51 1.94 19.94
N ILE A 320 25.15 3.20 20.12
CA ILE A 320 25.33 3.91 21.39
C ILE A 320 24.17 3.71 22.37
N GLY A 321 23.02 3.18 21.91
CA GLY A 321 21.83 2.97 22.74
C GLY A 321 20.97 4.20 22.91
N ALA A 322 21.13 5.21 22.06
CA ALA A 322 20.19 6.34 21.99
C ALA A 322 18.93 5.92 21.21
N ILE A 323 17.80 6.44 21.63
CA ILE A 323 16.50 6.09 21.08
C ILE A 323 16.22 6.99 19.88
N ALA A 324 16.12 6.40 18.69
CA ALA A 324 15.80 7.15 17.48
C ALA A 324 14.30 7.47 17.41
N ILE A 325 13.97 8.70 17.01
CA ILE A 325 12.59 9.14 16.75
C ILE A 325 12.51 9.67 15.32
N PRO A 326 12.28 8.83 14.32
CA PRO A 326 12.05 9.29 12.96
C PRO A 326 10.80 10.17 12.91
N ALA A 327 10.90 11.33 12.22
CA ALA A 327 9.80 12.26 12.05
C ALA A 327 9.82 12.88 10.66
N THR A 328 8.65 13.26 10.15
CA THR A 328 8.50 13.85 8.82
C THR A 328 9.00 15.29 8.79
N ASN A 329 9.56 15.70 7.65
CA ASN A 329 9.97 17.08 7.40
C ASN A 329 8.77 18.04 7.17
N GLN A 330 7.55 17.53 7.23
CA GLN A 330 6.32 18.32 7.11
C GLN A 330 5.88 18.95 8.44
N LEU A 331 6.55 18.62 9.56
CA LEU A 331 6.26 19.20 10.86
C LEU A 331 6.44 20.71 10.86
N GLN A 332 5.49 21.41 11.51
CA GLN A 332 5.49 22.85 11.68
C GLN A 332 5.90 23.22 13.11
N GLU A 333 6.16 24.52 13.34
CA GLU A 333 6.54 25.09 14.65
C GLU A 333 5.71 24.52 15.80
N HIS A 334 4.39 24.55 15.71
CA HIS A 334 3.46 24.11 16.75
C HIS A 334 3.49 22.60 17.03
N ASP A 335 4.06 21.81 16.11
CA ASP A 335 4.16 20.36 16.24
C ASP A 335 5.34 19.92 17.13
N PHE A 336 6.42 20.68 17.13
CA PHE A 336 7.68 20.30 17.78
C PHE A 336 7.61 20.34 19.31
N PRO A 337 7.06 21.38 19.97
CA PRO A 337 7.08 21.48 21.44
C PRO A 337 6.42 20.27 22.10
N TYR A 338 5.26 19.88 21.62
CA TYR A 338 4.58 18.69 22.14
C TYR A 338 5.44 17.42 21.99
N ARG A 339 6.00 17.20 20.80
CA ARG A 339 6.80 15.99 20.53
C ARG A 339 8.10 15.98 21.32
N PHE A 340 8.78 17.11 21.40
CA PHE A 340 10.01 17.21 22.17
C PHE A 340 9.77 16.98 23.66
N ASN A 341 8.77 17.62 24.23
CA ASN A 341 8.50 17.53 25.67
C ASN A 341 7.90 16.16 26.04
N ALA A 342 6.94 15.63 25.26
CA ALA A 342 6.30 14.36 25.55
C ALA A 342 7.27 13.16 25.46
N ALA A 343 8.21 13.17 24.51
CA ALA A 343 9.23 12.14 24.39
C ALA A 343 10.52 12.47 25.16
N GLY A 344 10.69 13.71 25.65
CA GLY A 344 11.91 14.20 26.27
C GLY A 344 13.09 14.19 25.29
N VAL A 345 12.87 14.72 24.07
CA VAL A 345 13.90 14.77 23.02
C VAL A 345 15.03 15.70 23.43
N SER A 346 16.25 15.19 23.47
CA SER A 346 17.44 15.96 23.84
C SER A 346 18.27 16.44 22.65
N ALA A 347 18.12 15.77 21.51
CA ALA A 347 18.82 16.14 20.28
C ALA A 347 17.95 15.98 19.05
N ILE A 348 18.21 16.79 18.03
CA ILE A 348 17.61 16.66 16.71
C ILE A 348 18.68 16.63 15.62
N LEU A 349 18.54 15.75 14.67
CA LEU A 349 19.28 15.72 13.39
C LEU A 349 18.28 15.98 12.28
N CYS A 350 18.35 17.12 11.61
CA CYS A 350 17.40 17.47 10.56
C CYS A 350 18.08 17.95 9.27
N THR A 351 17.29 17.99 8.21
CA THR A 351 17.71 18.51 6.90
C THR A 351 17.80 20.04 6.87
N ALA A 352 18.75 20.56 6.11
CA ALA A 352 18.80 21.96 5.73
C ALA A 352 17.77 22.31 4.62
N ASP A 353 17.24 21.28 3.92
CA ASP A 353 16.25 21.49 2.87
C ASP A 353 14.92 22.00 3.45
N GLY A 354 14.33 22.98 2.75
CA GLY A 354 13.04 23.54 3.14
C GLY A 354 13.11 24.36 4.44
N ASN A 355 12.08 24.23 5.27
CA ASN A 355 11.90 25.06 6.46
C ASN A 355 12.10 24.34 7.79
N THR A 356 12.51 23.07 7.80
CA THR A 356 12.54 22.25 9.02
C THR A 356 13.38 22.90 10.13
N ALA A 357 14.62 23.29 9.83
CA ALA A 357 15.49 23.95 10.82
C ALA A 357 14.87 25.23 11.39
N ARG A 358 14.22 26.03 10.54
CA ARG A 358 13.52 27.26 10.96
C ARG A 358 12.33 26.94 11.88
N GLN A 359 11.54 25.92 11.58
CA GLN A 359 10.42 25.51 12.43
C GLN A 359 10.89 25.04 13.81
N VAL A 360 12.02 24.32 13.87
CA VAL A 360 12.64 23.90 15.13
C VAL A 360 13.09 25.10 15.96
N GLU A 361 13.74 26.10 15.35
CA GLU A 361 14.19 27.31 16.04
C GLU A 361 13.02 28.10 16.62
N LEU A 362 11.92 28.23 15.89
CA LEU A 362 10.72 28.91 16.39
C LEU A 362 10.11 28.18 17.59
N ALA A 363 10.23 26.87 17.65
CA ALA A 363 9.72 26.02 18.72
C ALA A 363 10.69 25.91 19.92
N GLU A 364 11.91 26.44 19.83
CA GLU A 364 12.98 26.20 20.82
C GLU A 364 12.63 26.74 22.23
N SER A 365 12.00 27.93 22.32
CA SER A 365 11.60 28.51 23.60
C SER A 365 10.66 27.63 24.42
N ASP A 366 9.82 26.86 23.74
CA ASP A 366 8.82 25.97 24.34
C ASP A 366 9.30 24.50 24.44
N SER A 367 10.58 24.26 24.15
CA SER A 367 11.20 22.93 24.06
C SER A 367 12.43 22.80 24.95
N PRO A 368 12.30 22.93 26.29
CA PRO A 368 13.44 22.96 27.20
C PRO A 368 14.28 21.68 27.26
N THR A 369 13.79 20.58 26.72
CA THR A 369 14.53 19.30 26.65
C THR A 369 15.53 19.26 25.49
N LEU A 370 15.33 20.08 24.45
CA LEU A 370 16.20 20.12 23.28
C LEU A 370 17.50 20.87 23.58
N VAL A 371 18.62 20.16 23.54
CA VAL A 371 19.95 20.69 23.85
C VAL A 371 20.85 20.74 22.61
N THR A 372 20.76 19.72 21.76
CA THR A 372 21.69 19.54 20.64
C THR A 372 20.94 19.59 19.31
N LYS A 373 21.38 20.49 18.43
CA LYS A 373 20.81 20.68 17.08
C LYS A 373 21.88 20.37 16.04
N ILE A 374 21.62 19.41 15.15
CA ILE A 374 22.56 18.93 14.12
C ILE A 374 21.88 19.05 12.76
N LEU A 375 22.58 19.60 11.78
CA LEU A 375 22.08 19.88 10.43
C LEU A 375 22.79 19.04 9.39
N VAL A 376 22.03 18.50 8.45
CA VAL A 376 22.52 17.75 7.27
C VAL A 376 22.25 18.56 6.02
N GLY A 377 23.21 18.60 5.11
CA GLY A 377 23.09 19.25 3.81
C GLY A 377 23.32 20.74 3.82
N GLY A 378 23.88 21.31 4.89
CA GLY A 378 24.20 22.72 4.99
C GLY A 378 24.75 23.11 6.35
N SER A 379 25.05 24.42 6.53
CA SER A 379 25.52 24.99 7.78
C SER A 379 24.58 26.10 8.24
N ARG A 380 24.40 26.24 9.57
CA ARG A 380 23.53 27.24 10.18
C ARG A 380 24.05 27.64 11.57
N GLU A 381 23.99 28.91 11.91
CA GLU A 381 24.39 29.39 13.23
C GLU A 381 23.57 28.69 14.34
N GLY A 382 24.27 28.24 15.38
CA GLY A 382 23.67 27.49 16.50
C GLY A 382 23.36 26.02 16.21
N TRP A 383 23.81 25.49 15.06
CA TRP A 383 23.68 24.09 14.66
C TRP A 383 25.06 23.48 14.37
N TYR A 384 25.22 22.22 14.73
CA TYR A 384 26.38 21.42 14.31
C TYR A 384 26.23 20.99 12.86
N ASP A 385 27.27 21.08 12.05
CA ASP A 385 27.29 20.64 10.65
C ASP A 385 27.69 19.16 10.58
N TYR A 386 26.72 18.29 10.35
CA TYR A 386 26.94 16.84 10.32
C TYR A 386 27.96 16.45 9.25
N ASP A 387 27.81 16.94 8.03
CA ASP A 387 28.60 16.51 6.89
C ASP A 387 30.08 16.90 6.98
N GLN A 388 30.36 18.08 7.55
CA GLN A 388 31.73 18.54 7.77
C GLN A 388 32.40 17.88 8.99
N GLU A 389 31.63 17.66 10.05
CA GLU A 389 32.19 17.21 11.31
C GLU A 389 32.33 15.69 11.40
N VAL A 390 31.36 14.92 10.92
CA VAL A 390 31.34 13.46 11.07
C VAL A 390 32.59 12.79 10.44
N GLN A 391 33.12 13.35 9.36
CA GLN A 391 34.28 12.81 8.66
C GLN A 391 35.59 12.90 9.44
N ARG A 392 35.64 13.76 10.48
CA ARG A 392 36.82 13.90 11.35
C ARG A 392 36.95 12.78 12.37
N PHE A 393 35.93 11.94 12.51
CA PHE A 393 35.88 10.88 13.50
C PHE A 393 36.36 9.55 12.92
N ARG A 394 36.89 8.70 13.82
CA ARG A 394 37.38 7.37 13.44
C ARG A 394 36.23 6.47 12.97
N SER A 395 36.51 5.66 11.95
CA SER A 395 35.56 4.72 11.34
C SER A 395 35.51 3.35 12.06
N ARG A 396 35.98 3.27 13.30
CA ARG A 396 35.92 2.07 14.14
C ARG A 396 35.16 2.40 15.42
N TYR A 397 34.22 1.54 15.75
CA TYR A 397 33.43 1.58 16.98
C TYR A 397 33.32 0.15 17.54
N GLU A 398 33.76 -0.09 18.76
CA GLU A 398 33.76 -1.42 19.34
C GLU A 398 32.49 -1.67 20.16
N ARG A 399 31.91 -2.86 20.00
CA ARG A 399 30.81 -3.32 20.84
C ARG A 399 31.31 -3.57 22.24
N GLY A 400 30.90 -2.75 23.21
CA GLY A 400 31.20 -2.95 24.63
C GLY A 400 30.40 -4.14 25.22
N PRO A 401 30.78 -4.61 26.41
CA PRO A 401 30.07 -5.71 27.09
C PRO A 401 28.61 -5.30 27.45
N ASP A 402 28.38 -4.04 27.70
CA ASP A 402 27.06 -3.47 28.06
C ASP A 402 26.37 -2.84 26.85
N ALA A 403 26.74 -3.23 25.63
CA ALA A 403 26.10 -2.68 24.43
C ALA A 403 24.57 -2.92 24.44
N PRO A 404 23.78 -1.93 24.00
CA PRO A 404 22.34 -2.02 24.01
C PRO A 404 21.84 -3.16 23.12
N CYS A 405 20.84 -3.92 23.58
CA CYS A 405 20.27 -5.05 22.86
C CYS A 405 18.91 -5.48 23.44
N GLY A 406 18.27 -6.39 22.77
CA GLY A 406 17.08 -7.12 23.24
C GLY A 406 15.94 -6.21 23.69
N GLU A 407 15.73 -6.09 25.01
CA GLU A 407 14.62 -5.33 25.60
C GLU A 407 14.90 -3.83 25.76
N ASP A 408 16.13 -3.37 25.53
CA ASP A 408 16.43 -1.94 25.55
C ASP A 408 15.55 -1.18 24.52
N LEU A 409 15.12 0.02 24.89
CA LEU A 409 14.40 0.86 23.93
C LEU A 409 15.34 1.34 22.81
N MET A 410 14.88 1.19 21.59
CA MET A 410 15.64 1.51 20.37
C MET A 410 14.98 2.61 19.54
N LEU A 411 13.66 2.61 19.45
CA LEU A 411 12.92 3.37 18.47
C LEU A 411 11.59 3.84 19.04
N MET A 412 11.19 5.07 18.72
CA MET A 412 9.87 5.60 19.02
C MET A 412 9.24 6.24 17.78
N PHE A 413 7.92 6.12 17.66
CA PHE A 413 7.13 6.82 16.63
C PHE A 413 6.00 7.60 17.26
N PHE A 414 5.72 8.76 16.68
CA PHE A 414 4.49 9.48 16.93
C PHE A 414 3.42 8.99 15.94
N THR A 415 2.35 8.40 16.47
CA THR A 415 1.23 7.87 15.69
C THR A 415 0.02 8.77 15.81
N SER A 416 -0.85 8.81 14.78
CA SER A 416 -2.11 9.55 14.84
C SER A 416 -2.99 9.01 15.99
N GLY A 417 -3.26 9.85 16.98
CA GLY A 417 -4.16 9.51 18.08
C GLY A 417 -5.61 9.83 17.73
N THR A 418 -6.55 9.05 18.22
CA THR A 418 -7.99 9.31 18.11
C THR A 418 -8.46 10.48 19.00
N THR A 419 -7.59 11.03 19.86
CA THR A 419 -7.91 12.00 20.92
C THR A 419 -7.16 13.34 20.81
N GLY A 420 -6.73 13.73 19.61
CA GLY A 420 -6.11 15.05 19.33
C GLY A 420 -4.59 15.03 19.26
N TYR A 421 -3.87 14.71 20.33
CA TYR A 421 -2.40 14.67 20.29
C TYR A 421 -1.85 13.32 19.84
N PRO A 422 -0.72 13.29 19.07
CA PRO A 422 -0.06 12.06 18.68
C PRO A 422 0.37 11.21 19.88
N LYS A 423 0.18 9.90 19.79
CA LYS A 423 0.66 8.94 20.80
C LYS A 423 2.06 8.44 20.46
N ILE A 424 2.82 8.07 21.49
CA ILE A 424 4.16 7.51 21.34
C ILE A 424 4.06 5.98 21.35
N ALA A 425 4.48 5.35 20.25
CA ALA A 425 4.71 3.91 20.18
C ALA A 425 6.22 3.66 20.32
N ALA A 426 6.60 2.89 21.34
CA ALA A 426 7.99 2.59 21.64
C ALA A 426 8.32 1.13 21.28
N HIS A 427 9.50 0.90 20.73
CA HIS A 427 9.99 -0.41 20.29
C HIS A 427 11.38 -0.68 20.82
N ASN A 428 11.63 -1.93 21.19
CA ASN A 428 12.93 -2.42 21.60
C ASN A 428 13.76 -2.96 20.40
N TYR A 429 14.96 -3.48 20.65
CA TYR A 429 15.84 -3.99 19.59
C TYR A 429 15.27 -5.21 18.85
N LYS A 430 14.33 -5.96 19.45
CA LYS A 430 13.66 -7.10 18.80
C LYS A 430 12.75 -6.68 17.65
N TYR A 431 12.30 -5.42 17.63
CA TYR A 431 11.46 -4.88 16.56
C TYR A 431 12.03 -5.15 15.16
N ALA A 432 13.34 -4.97 15.01
CA ALA A 432 13.98 -5.18 13.71
C ALA A 432 13.83 -6.63 13.21
N LEU A 433 13.95 -7.63 14.12
CA LEU A 433 13.81 -9.05 13.76
C LEU A 433 12.44 -9.39 13.18
N GLY A 434 11.36 -8.77 13.68
CA GLY A 434 10.00 -8.97 13.19
C GLY A 434 9.83 -8.62 11.71
N HIS A 435 10.64 -7.71 11.18
CA HIS A 435 10.59 -7.30 9.78
C HIS A 435 11.23 -8.30 8.80
N TYR A 436 11.87 -9.34 9.28
CA TYR A 436 12.32 -10.45 8.44
C TYR A 436 11.15 -11.07 7.66
N VAL A 437 9.99 -11.27 8.31
CA VAL A 437 8.78 -11.80 7.66
C VAL A 437 8.33 -10.90 6.51
N THR A 438 8.28 -9.60 6.76
CA THR A 438 7.87 -8.61 5.74
C THR A 438 8.80 -8.65 4.53
N ALA A 439 10.10 -8.65 4.76
CA ALA A 439 11.06 -8.60 3.66
C ALA A 439 11.16 -9.95 2.92
N ARG A 440 11.27 -11.06 3.66
CA ARG A 440 11.50 -12.39 3.08
C ARG A 440 10.28 -12.95 2.37
N TYR A 441 9.08 -12.84 3.00
CA TYR A 441 7.89 -13.55 2.54
C TYR A 441 6.84 -12.65 1.87
N TRP A 442 6.87 -11.34 2.09
CA TRP A 442 5.96 -10.42 1.43
C TRP A 442 6.65 -9.61 0.34
N HIS A 443 7.79 -8.96 0.63
CA HIS A 443 8.56 -8.26 -0.40
C HIS A 443 9.40 -9.20 -1.27
N CYS A 444 9.59 -10.46 -0.87
CA CYS A 444 10.41 -11.46 -1.55
C CYS A 444 11.86 -10.99 -1.80
N VAL A 445 12.42 -10.27 -0.83
CA VAL A 445 13.81 -9.80 -0.89
C VAL A 445 14.78 -10.96 -0.74
N HIS A 446 15.81 -10.96 -1.55
CA HIS A 446 16.92 -11.92 -1.50
C HIS A 446 18.26 -11.20 -1.52
N SER A 447 19.36 -11.91 -1.18
CA SER A 447 20.67 -11.32 -0.93
C SER A 447 21.30 -10.60 -2.11
N ASP A 448 20.94 -10.96 -3.34
CA ASP A 448 21.44 -10.33 -4.56
C ASP A 448 20.42 -9.30 -5.14
N GLY A 449 19.31 -9.07 -4.42
CA GLY A 449 18.23 -8.21 -4.87
C GLY A 449 18.45 -6.75 -4.51
N LEU A 450 17.81 -5.88 -5.28
CA LEU A 450 17.67 -4.46 -5.00
C LEU A 450 16.19 -4.13 -4.79
N HIS A 451 15.84 -3.76 -3.57
CA HIS A 451 14.47 -3.44 -3.17
C HIS A 451 14.20 -1.95 -3.22
N PHE A 452 13.08 -1.56 -3.82
CA PHE A 452 12.62 -0.19 -3.89
C PHE A 452 11.24 -0.03 -3.24
N THR A 453 11.19 0.68 -2.11
CA THR A 453 9.92 1.10 -1.49
C THR A 453 9.74 2.60 -1.67
N ILE A 454 8.58 3.00 -2.20
CA ILE A 454 8.22 4.42 -2.34
C ILE A 454 6.83 4.73 -1.78
N SER A 455 6.58 6.03 -1.55
CA SER A 455 5.28 6.61 -1.32
C SER A 455 5.36 8.12 -1.54
N GLU A 456 4.24 8.76 -1.86
CA GLU A 456 4.20 10.21 -2.11
C GLU A 456 4.69 11.02 -0.92
N THR A 457 4.26 10.64 0.26
CA THR A 457 4.48 11.37 1.52
C THR A 457 5.52 10.72 2.42
N SER A 458 5.93 9.46 2.17
CA SER A 458 6.83 8.76 3.08
C SER A 458 8.28 9.12 2.81
N ASP A 459 8.74 10.06 3.60
CA ASP A 459 10.13 10.27 3.92
C ASP A 459 10.60 9.23 4.96
N THR A 460 11.82 9.37 5.47
CA THR A 460 12.37 8.49 6.51
C THR A 460 11.68 8.65 7.86
N GLY A 461 10.81 9.62 8.04
CA GLY A 461 10.03 9.87 9.26
C GLY A 461 8.86 8.92 9.49
N TRP A 462 8.51 8.10 8.50
CA TRP A 462 7.40 7.15 8.59
C TRP A 462 7.89 5.74 8.89
N ALA A 463 7.11 4.98 9.66
CA ALA A 463 7.41 3.57 9.98
C ALA A 463 7.63 2.71 8.73
N LYS A 464 6.99 3.07 7.59
CA LYS A 464 7.19 2.43 6.29
C LYS A 464 8.66 2.40 5.86
N SER A 465 9.45 3.42 6.18
CA SER A 465 10.88 3.42 5.88
C SER A 465 11.66 2.38 6.68
N MET A 466 11.24 2.08 7.90
CA MET A 466 11.91 1.09 8.74
C MET A 466 11.76 -0.33 8.20
N TRP A 467 10.55 -0.70 7.79
CA TRP A 467 10.30 -2.04 7.27
C TRP A 467 10.49 -2.17 5.75
N GLY A 468 10.48 -1.06 4.99
CA GLY A 468 10.61 -1.05 3.54
C GLY A 468 11.97 -0.61 3.01
N LYS A 469 12.84 0.00 3.85
CA LYS A 469 14.13 0.56 3.39
C LYS A 469 15.28 0.33 4.37
N LEU A 470 15.10 -0.49 5.40
CA LEU A 470 16.14 -0.68 6.41
C LEU A 470 16.15 -2.12 6.94
N TYR A 471 15.32 -2.42 7.97
CA TYR A 471 15.51 -3.62 8.78
C TYR A 471 15.34 -4.92 8.00
N GLY A 472 14.16 -5.13 7.44
CA GLY A 472 13.84 -6.40 6.78
C GLY A 472 14.75 -6.68 5.59
N GLN A 473 15.01 -5.68 4.76
CA GLN A 473 15.84 -5.82 3.55
C GLN A 473 17.27 -6.22 3.91
N TRP A 474 17.85 -5.56 4.91
CA TRP A 474 19.22 -5.89 5.33
C TRP A 474 19.32 -7.17 6.18
N LEU A 475 18.25 -7.56 6.90
CA LEU A 475 18.19 -8.91 7.51
C LEU A 475 18.22 -10.02 6.45
N CYS A 476 17.69 -9.76 5.26
CA CYS A 476 17.80 -10.63 4.08
C CYS A 476 19.06 -10.35 3.25
N GLU A 477 19.98 -9.51 3.74
CA GLU A 477 21.20 -9.09 3.06
C GLU A 477 20.97 -8.49 1.67
N GLY A 478 19.74 -8.07 1.35
CA GLY A 478 19.39 -7.39 0.11
C GLY A 478 19.70 -5.89 0.17
N ALA A 479 20.04 -5.30 -0.96
CA ALA A 479 20.28 -3.87 -1.07
C ALA A 479 18.95 -3.08 -1.13
N VAL A 480 18.99 -1.80 -0.71
CA VAL A 480 17.86 -0.88 -0.84
C VAL A 480 18.14 0.20 -1.87
N PHE A 481 17.12 0.51 -2.67
CA PHE A 481 17.15 1.66 -3.56
C PHE A 481 16.36 2.81 -2.92
N THR A 482 16.94 3.99 -2.89
CA THR A 482 16.29 5.19 -2.36
C THR A 482 16.46 6.33 -3.35
N TYR A 483 15.34 6.94 -3.74
CA TYR A 483 15.32 8.14 -4.56
C TYR A 483 14.68 9.29 -3.77
N ASP A 484 15.44 10.37 -3.59
CA ASP A 484 14.99 11.58 -2.90
C ASP A 484 14.38 12.55 -3.90
N PHE A 485 13.19 12.24 -4.39
CA PHE A 485 12.43 13.12 -5.28
C PHE A 485 11.58 14.13 -4.48
N ASP A 486 11.38 15.30 -5.01
CA ASP A 486 10.51 16.32 -4.40
C ASP A 486 9.03 16.03 -4.70
N ARG A 487 8.73 15.59 -5.92
CA ARG A 487 7.39 15.22 -6.38
C ARG A 487 7.45 13.90 -7.13
N PHE A 488 6.45 13.04 -6.92
CA PHE A 488 6.34 11.81 -7.68
C PHE A 488 6.00 12.09 -9.14
N ASP A 489 6.81 11.55 -10.05
CA ASP A 489 6.54 11.52 -11.49
C ASP A 489 6.78 10.10 -12.01
N ALA A 490 5.70 9.48 -12.53
CA ALA A 490 5.76 8.13 -13.05
C ALA A 490 6.76 7.97 -14.21
N ALA A 491 6.88 8.98 -15.08
CA ALA A 491 7.81 8.97 -16.19
C ALA A 491 9.28 9.03 -15.74
N ASP A 492 9.53 9.60 -14.57
CA ASP A 492 10.86 9.69 -13.96
C ASP A 492 11.24 8.40 -13.19
N ILE A 493 10.24 7.72 -12.64
CA ILE A 493 10.42 6.48 -11.86
C ILE A 493 10.59 5.25 -12.76
N LEU A 494 9.77 5.10 -13.80
CA LEU A 494 9.74 3.90 -14.64
C LEU A 494 11.10 3.51 -15.26
N PRO A 495 11.92 4.45 -15.77
CA PRO A 495 13.25 4.11 -16.31
C PRO A 495 14.22 3.57 -15.25
N LEU A 496 13.99 3.86 -13.95
CA LEU A 496 14.90 3.46 -12.89
C LEU A 496 14.88 1.95 -12.66
N PHE A 497 13.78 1.27 -12.97
CA PHE A 497 13.67 -0.19 -12.81
C PHE A 497 14.73 -0.91 -13.64
N ALA A 498 14.80 -0.64 -14.93
CA ALA A 498 15.81 -1.22 -15.81
C ALA A 498 17.22 -0.71 -15.50
N LYS A 499 17.37 0.61 -15.31
CA LYS A 499 18.67 1.24 -15.08
C LYS A 499 19.40 0.65 -13.89
N TYR A 500 18.68 0.38 -12.79
CA TYR A 500 19.27 -0.12 -11.55
C TYR A 500 19.02 -1.61 -11.30
N HIS A 501 18.34 -2.31 -12.21
CA HIS A 501 17.94 -3.70 -12.04
C HIS A 501 17.18 -3.94 -10.73
N ILE A 502 16.17 -3.09 -10.46
CA ILE A 502 15.34 -3.21 -9.25
C ILE A 502 14.55 -4.52 -9.36
N THR A 503 14.75 -5.41 -8.37
CA THR A 503 14.16 -6.76 -8.39
C THR A 503 12.82 -6.82 -7.67
N THR A 504 12.65 -6.02 -6.62
CA THR A 504 11.40 -6.01 -5.85
C THR A 504 10.94 -4.58 -5.57
N PHE A 505 9.63 -4.36 -5.63
CA PHE A 505 9.05 -3.03 -5.56
C PHE A 505 7.86 -2.98 -4.61
N CYS A 506 7.78 -1.93 -3.77
CA CYS A 506 6.65 -1.68 -2.90
C CYS A 506 6.18 -0.23 -2.99
N ALA A 507 4.90 -0.03 -3.29
CA ALA A 507 4.30 1.29 -3.39
C ALA A 507 2.83 1.28 -2.93
N PRO A 508 2.23 2.44 -2.58
CA PRO A 508 0.79 2.54 -2.41
C PRO A 508 0.04 2.30 -3.71
N PRO A 509 -1.18 1.76 -3.67
CA PRO A 509 -2.07 1.63 -4.82
C PRO A 509 -2.22 2.90 -5.66
N THR A 510 -2.28 4.06 -5.02
CA THR A 510 -2.33 5.36 -5.72
C THR A 510 -1.14 5.54 -6.67
N MET A 511 0.07 5.18 -6.25
CA MET A 511 1.25 5.26 -7.12
C MET A 511 1.21 4.23 -8.25
N TYR A 512 0.76 3.00 -7.98
CA TYR A 512 0.53 2.02 -9.05
C TYR A 512 -0.44 2.54 -10.11
N ARG A 513 -1.54 3.19 -9.70
CA ARG A 513 -2.48 3.82 -10.64
C ARG A 513 -1.84 4.94 -11.48
N MET A 514 -0.86 5.65 -10.93
CA MET A 514 -0.11 6.66 -11.70
C MET A 514 0.86 6.01 -12.68
N LEU A 515 1.55 4.93 -12.26
CA LEU A 515 2.48 4.19 -13.12
C LEU A 515 1.77 3.55 -14.31
N ILE A 516 0.63 2.88 -14.10
CA ILE A 516 -0.13 2.21 -15.19
C ILE A 516 -0.83 3.16 -16.16
N LYS A 517 -0.93 4.46 -15.84
CA LYS A 517 -1.39 5.49 -16.79
C LYS A 517 -0.36 5.81 -17.87
N GLN A 518 0.90 5.42 -17.66
CA GLN A 518 1.95 5.55 -18.68
C GLN A 518 1.84 4.40 -19.68
N ASP A 519 2.37 4.62 -20.87
CA ASP A 519 2.52 3.56 -21.86
C ASP A 519 3.68 2.64 -21.44
N LEU A 520 3.35 1.59 -20.67
CA LEU A 520 4.34 0.68 -20.09
C LEU A 520 5.17 -0.07 -21.14
N SER A 521 4.70 -0.17 -22.40
CA SER A 521 5.44 -0.82 -23.49
C SER A 521 6.74 -0.10 -23.84
N LYS A 522 6.89 1.14 -23.40
CA LYS A 522 8.10 1.96 -23.61
C LYS A 522 9.20 1.74 -22.56
N TYR A 523 8.90 0.97 -21.51
CA TYR A 523 9.81 0.76 -20.39
C TYR A 523 10.15 -0.70 -20.22
N ASP A 524 11.41 -1.00 -19.99
CA ASP A 524 11.83 -2.36 -19.62
C ASP A 524 11.60 -2.56 -18.12
N LEU A 525 10.64 -3.41 -17.77
CA LEU A 525 10.28 -3.79 -16.42
C LEU A 525 10.67 -5.23 -16.09
N SER A 526 11.46 -5.89 -16.94
CA SER A 526 11.82 -7.31 -16.83
C SER A 526 12.65 -7.64 -15.58
N SER A 527 13.29 -6.64 -14.96
CA SER A 527 14.03 -6.82 -13.71
C SER A 527 13.12 -7.04 -12.50
N ILE A 528 11.85 -6.62 -12.56
CA ILE A 528 10.92 -6.73 -11.45
C ILE A 528 10.45 -8.18 -11.32
N GLN A 529 10.85 -8.84 -10.25
CA GLN A 529 10.45 -10.20 -9.92
C GLN A 529 9.19 -10.22 -9.04
N HIS A 530 9.02 -9.20 -8.18
CA HIS A 530 7.90 -9.10 -7.27
C HIS A 530 7.52 -7.66 -6.97
N ALA A 531 6.21 -7.38 -6.92
CA ALA A 531 5.66 -6.07 -6.61
C ALA A 531 4.54 -6.18 -5.56
N THR A 532 4.59 -5.33 -4.54
CA THR A 532 3.64 -5.36 -3.42
C THR A 532 2.99 -4.00 -3.18
N PRO A 533 1.68 -3.93 -2.89
CA PRO A 533 1.04 -2.70 -2.44
C PRO A 533 1.14 -2.54 -0.94
N ALA A 534 1.23 -1.29 -0.43
CA ALA A 534 1.19 -1.02 1.00
C ALA A 534 0.70 0.39 1.32
N GLY A 535 -0.07 0.53 2.39
CA GLY A 535 -0.56 1.81 2.92
C GLY A 535 -2.00 2.13 2.57
N GLU A 536 -2.55 1.51 1.54
CA GLU A 536 -3.94 1.65 1.10
C GLU A 536 -4.48 0.29 0.66
N ALA A 537 -5.79 0.13 0.61
CA ALA A 537 -6.40 -1.05 -0.02
C ALA A 537 -6.13 -1.03 -1.54
N LEU A 538 -5.66 -2.15 -2.07
CA LEU A 538 -5.56 -2.34 -3.52
C LEU A 538 -6.95 -2.72 -4.02
N ASN A 539 -7.57 -1.80 -4.76
CA ASN A 539 -8.80 -2.11 -5.49
C ASN A 539 -8.40 -2.71 -6.85
N PRO A 540 -9.16 -3.68 -7.35
CA PRO A 540 -8.93 -4.26 -8.68
C PRO A 540 -8.94 -3.23 -9.79
#